data_7db9e44898c5d50be7e2b091e3282332
#
_entry.id   7db9e44898c5d50be7e2b091e3282332
#
_cell.length_a   1.000
_cell.length_b   1.000
_cell.length_c   1.000
_cell.angle_alpha   90.00
_cell.angle_beta   90.00
_cell.angle_gamma   90.00
#
_symmetry.space_group_name_H-M   'P 1'
#
loop_
_entity.id
_entity.type
_entity.pdbx_description
1 polymer ?
#
loop_
_entity_poly.entity_id
_entity_poly.type
_entity_poly.pdbx_seq_one_letter_code
_entity_poly.pdbx_strand_id
1 'polypeptide(L)'
;EDMSERLRQNYDGYHFAPNTSGMYNPFSILNVLSRLQFGSYWFETGTPTYLVELLQKNDYALAEMDNIIVGFEALSGIDAADTDAIPVIFQSGYLTIKDFDSRFQSYTLGYPNKEVEMGFTKFLLPYYTASRSTRSAFEIQNFVREVESGDIDGFFTRLRSFFSDTTYEVRRMRDLHYSNVLYIVFKLLGFYTQVEYHTSNGR
;
A
#
# COMPACT_ATOMS: atom_id res chain seq x y z
N GLU A 1 7.86 12.46 -19.14
CA GLU A 1 8.59 11.66 -18.15
C GLU A 1 9.44 10.63 -18.89
N ASP A 2 10.74 10.52 -18.54
CA ASP A 2 11.64 9.59 -19.20
C ASP A 2 11.21 8.13 -18.91
N MET A 3 11.25 7.28 -19.93
CA MET A 3 10.90 5.86 -19.84
C MET A 3 11.73 5.14 -18.75
N SER A 4 13.02 5.47 -18.66
CA SER A 4 13.92 4.91 -17.66
C SER A 4 13.50 5.26 -16.24
N GLU A 5 13.11 6.50 -16.00
CA GLU A 5 12.63 6.95 -14.69
C GLU A 5 11.29 6.29 -14.32
N ARG A 6 10.38 6.11 -15.30
CA ARG A 6 9.14 5.39 -15.07
C ARG A 6 9.38 3.92 -14.71
N LEU A 7 10.31 3.24 -15.40
CA LEU A 7 10.69 1.87 -15.06
C LEU A 7 11.26 1.80 -13.65
N ARG A 8 12.14 2.75 -13.28
CA ARG A 8 12.74 2.83 -11.96
C ARG A 8 11.69 2.98 -10.87
N GLN A 9 10.79 3.96 -10.99
CA GLN A 9 9.77 4.22 -9.99
C GLN A 9 8.78 3.08 -9.80
N ASN A 10 8.48 2.35 -10.87
CA ASN A 10 7.48 1.29 -10.82
C ASN A 10 8.04 -0.06 -10.39
N TYR A 11 9.31 -0.39 -10.73
CA TYR A 11 9.79 -1.76 -10.61
C TYR A 11 11.15 -1.93 -9.93
N ASP A 12 11.87 -0.83 -9.65
CA ASP A 12 13.13 -0.83 -8.89
C ASP A 12 12.86 -0.63 -7.38
N GLY A 13 13.90 -0.76 -6.56
CA GLY A 13 13.86 -0.34 -5.16
C GLY A 13 13.84 -1.47 -4.15
N TYR A 14 14.08 -2.72 -4.56
CA TYR A 14 14.32 -3.80 -3.60
C TYR A 14 15.73 -3.70 -3.02
N HIS A 15 15.83 -3.65 -1.69
CA HIS A 15 17.07 -3.66 -0.94
C HIS A 15 17.06 -4.82 0.06
N PHE A 16 18.03 -5.72 -0.05
CA PHE A 16 18.15 -6.90 0.82
C PHE A 16 19.18 -6.71 1.92
N ALA A 17 19.92 -5.62 1.88
CA ALA A 17 20.87 -5.22 2.92
C ALA A 17 20.97 -3.69 2.99
N PRO A 18 21.41 -3.13 4.14
CA PRO A 18 21.64 -1.70 4.27
C PRO A 18 22.67 -1.20 3.25
N ASN A 19 22.46 0.04 2.77
CA ASN A 19 23.41 0.73 1.86
C ASN A 19 23.70 0.01 0.54
N THR A 20 22.81 -0.87 0.08
CA THR A 20 22.89 -1.48 -1.25
C THR A 20 22.13 -0.65 -2.29
N SER A 21 22.52 -0.76 -3.56
CA SER A 21 21.73 -0.21 -4.66
C SER A 21 20.39 -0.95 -4.78
N GLY A 22 19.35 -0.25 -5.20
CA GLY A 22 18.06 -0.85 -5.48
C GLY A 22 18.16 -1.90 -6.60
N MET A 23 17.34 -2.92 -6.52
CA MET A 23 17.22 -3.96 -7.55
C MET A 23 15.82 -4.00 -8.12
N TYR A 24 15.75 -4.16 -9.44
CA TYR A 24 14.49 -4.38 -10.14
C TYR A 24 13.91 -5.75 -9.81
N ASN A 25 12.57 -5.82 -9.79
CA ASN A 25 11.90 -7.10 -9.83
C ASN A 25 12.07 -7.71 -11.22
N PRO A 26 12.78 -8.86 -11.37
CA PRO A 26 13.04 -9.44 -12.68
C PRO A 26 11.77 -9.85 -13.42
N PHE A 27 10.77 -10.38 -12.70
CA PHE A 27 9.50 -10.82 -13.28
C PHE A 27 8.72 -9.63 -13.86
N SER A 28 8.59 -8.55 -13.10
CA SER A 28 7.86 -7.36 -13.56
C SER A 28 8.56 -6.68 -14.74
N ILE A 29 9.88 -6.53 -14.70
CA ILE A 29 10.67 -5.93 -15.79
C ILE A 29 10.56 -6.76 -17.09
N LEU A 30 10.70 -8.08 -17.01
CA LEU A 30 10.58 -8.94 -18.19
C LEU A 30 9.18 -8.84 -18.83
N ASN A 31 8.13 -8.76 -18.02
CA ASN A 31 6.77 -8.59 -18.52
C ASN A 31 6.57 -7.22 -19.19
N VAL A 32 7.05 -6.12 -18.59
CA VAL A 32 6.98 -4.79 -19.19
C VAL A 32 7.71 -4.76 -20.53
N LEU A 33 8.93 -5.26 -20.59
CA LEU A 33 9.73 -5.26 -21.83
C LEU A 33 9.13 -6.15 -22.91
N SER A 34 8.53 -7.28 -22.52
CA SER A 34 7.88 -8.19 -23.45
C SER A 34 6.55 -7.65 -23.99
N ARG A 35 5.72 -7.06 -23.12
CA ARG A 35 4.37 -6.59 -23.45
C ARG A 35 4.34 -5.12 -23.90
N LEU A 36 5.43 -4.37 -23.69
CA LEU A 36 5.55 -2.92 -23.90
C LEU A 36 4.44 -2.14 -23.20
N GLN A 37 3.99 -2.62 -22.04
CA GLN A 37 2.90 -2.06 -21.25
C GLN A 37 3.27 -2.06 -19.78
N PHE A 38 3.04 -0.93 -19.09
CA PHE A 38 3.14 -0.85 -17.63
C PHE A 38 1.94 -1.54 -16.99
N GLY A 39 2.18 -2.34 -15.94
CA GLY A 39 1.13 -3.08 -15.22
C GLY A 39 1.60 -3.54 -13.84
N SER A 40 0.69 -4.12 -13.07
CA SER A 40 0.99 -4.72 -11.76
C SER A 40 1.20 -6.22 -11.91
N TYR A 41 2.35 -6.61 -12.40
CA TYR A 41 2.70 -8.01 -12.69
C TYR A 41 3.01 -8.81 -11.43
N TRP A 42 3.54 -8.17 -10.39
CA TRP A 42 3.86 -8.81 -9.11
C TRP A 42 2.67 -9.62 -8.56
N PHE A 43 1.47 -9.06 -8.63
CA PHE A 43 0.25 -9.67 -8.09
C PHE A 43 -0.34 -10.77 -8.97
N GLU A 44 0.16 -11.00 -10.19
CA GLU A 44 -0.23 -12.13 -11.03
C GLU A 44 0.26 -13.47 -10.44
N THR A 45 1.27 -13.45 -9.57
CA THR A 45 1.92 -14.66 -9.02
C THR A 45 1.23 -15.23 -7.79
N GLY A 46 0.32 -14.51 -7.15
CA GLY A 46 -0.43 -14.98 -5.98
C GLY A 46 -1.20 -13.88 -5.26
N THR A 47 -2.25 -14.26 -4.56
CA THR A 47 -3.05 -13.33 -3.75
C THR A 47 -2.58 -13.37 -2.30
N PRO A 48 -2.28 -12.22 -1.68
CA PRO A 48 -1.78 -12.14 -0.31
C PRO A 48 -2.88 -12.22 0.75
N THR A 49 -3.90 -13.08 0.57
CA THR A 49 -5.06 -13.19 1.48
C THR A 49 -4.63 -13.43 2.93
N TYR A 50 -3.65 -14.32 3.13
CA TYR A 50 -3.10 -14.58 4.46
C TYR A 50 -2.50 -13.35 5.11
N LEU A 51 -1.81 -12.48 4.35
CA LEU A 51 -1.23 -11.24 4.87
C LEU A 51 -2.32 -10.26 5.32
N VAL A 52 -3.43 -10.19 4.60
CA VAL A 52 -4.56 -9.33 4.99
C VAL A 52 -5.21 -9.82 6.29
N GLU A 53 -5.45 -11.13 6.40
CA GLU A 53 -5.95 -11.75 7.63
C GLU A 53 -5.03 -11.46 8.82
N LEU A 54 -3.71 -11.51 8.59
CA LEU A 54 -2.71 -11.22 9.59
C LEU A 54 -2.71 -9.75 10.02
N LEU A 55 -2.81 -8.80 9.08
CA LEU A 55 -2.96 -7.37 9.37
C LEU A 55 -4.22 -7.07 10.16
N GLN A 56 -5.35 -7.69 9.79
CA GLN A 56 -6.61 -7.52 10.50
C GLN A 56 -6.57 -8.13 11.91
N LYS A 57 -5.97 -9.32 12.06
CA LYS A 57 -5.83 -10.00 13.36
C LYS A 57 -4.97 -9.20 14.34
N ASN A 58 -3.95 -8.51 13.84
CA ASN A 58 -3.03 -7.72 14.66
C ASN A 58 -3.46 -6.24 14.79
N ASP A 59 -4.66 -5.87 14.33
CA ASP A 59 -5.16 -4.48 14.36
C ASP A 59 -4.13 -3.47 13.83
N TYR A 60 -3.52 -3.78 12.69
CA TYR A 60 -2.41 -3.00 12.16
C TYR A 60 -2.87 -1.68 11.52
N ALA A 61 -2.18 -0.58 11.84
CA ALA A 61 -2.41 0.72 11.22
C ALA A 61 -1.72 0.80 9.86
N LEU A 62 -2.48 0.70 8.76
CA LEU A 62 -1.93 0.65 7.41
C LEU A 62 -1.10 1.89 7.03
N ALA A 63 -1.39 3.04 7.64
CA ALA A 63 -0.61 4.26 7.43
C ALA A 63 0.85 4.16 7.92
N GLU A 64 1.15 3.22 8.81
CA GLU A 64 2.51 3.00 9.31
C GLU A 64 3.37 2.19 8.33
N MET A 65 2.76 1.50 7.35
CA MET A 65 3.48 0.62 6.41
C MET A 65 4.51 1.34 5.52
N ASP A 66 4.40 2.64 5.36
CA ASP A 66 5.35 3.43 4.56
C ASP A 66 6.66 3.72 5.30
N ASN A 67 6.70 3.54 6.63
CA ASN A 67 7.85 3.91 7.45
C ASN A 67 7.89 3.12 8.77
N ILE A 68 8.07 1.81 8.66
CA ILE A 68 8.10 0.89 9.80
C ILE A 68 9.51 0.83 10.36
N ILE A 69 9.70 1.12 11.65
CA ILE A 69 10.99 0.98 12.31
C ILE A 69 11.01 -0.33 13.10
N VAL A 70 11.97 -1.20 12.79
CA VAL A 70 12.12 -2.53 13.42
C VAL A 70 13.56 -2.83 13.78
N GLY A 71 13.77 -3.67 14.81
CA GLY A 71 15.05 -4.27 15.11
C GLY A 71 15.37 -5.44 14.18
N PHE A 72 16.63 -5.92 14.23
CA PHE A 72 17.09 -7.06 13.43
C PHE A 72 16.30 -8.35 13.69
N GLU A 73 15.92 -8.56 14.95
CA GLU A 73 15.16 -9.77 15.36
C GLU A 73 13.81 -9.86 14.63
N ALA A 74 13.15 -8.71 14.38
CA ALA A 74 11.88 -8.67 13.67
C ALA A 74 11.99 -9.06 12.19
N LEU A 75 13.19 -8.99 11.59
CA LEU A 75 13.39 -9.39 10.19
C LEU A 75 13.66 -10.88 10.03
N SER A 76 14.18 -11.53 11.06
CA SER A 76 14.65 -12.93 11.02
C SER A 76 13.65 -13.95 11.60
N GLY A 77 12.68 -13.50 12.39
CA GLY A 77 11.78 -14.40 13.13
C GLY A 77 10.42 -14.57 12.45
N ILE A 78 10.16 -15.73 11.85
CA ILE A 78 8.79 -16.22 11.68
C ILE A 78 8.53 -17.20 12.81
N ASP A 79 8.12 -16.72 13.96
CA ASP A 79 7.71 -17.60 15.04
C ASP A 79 6.21 -17.93 14.85
N ALA A 80 5.92 -19.21 14.66
CA ALA A 80 4.59 -19.69 14.26
C ALA A 80 3.50 -19.49 15.34
N ALA A 81 3.88 -19.08 16.55
CA ALA A 81 2.96 -18.99 17.69
C ALA A 81 2.42 -17.57 17.94
N ASP A 82 3.18 -16.53 17.57
CA ASP A 82 2.80 -15.11 17.80
C ASP A 82 3.25 -14.29 16.60
N THR A 83 2.62 -14.57 15.45
CA THR A 83 3.09 -14.07 14.16
C THR A 83 2.76 -12.59 14.02
N ASP A 84 3.73 -11.72 14.29
CA ASP A 84 3.70 -10.33 13.84
C ASP A 84 3.55 -10.30 12.31
N ALA A 85 2.75 -9.38 11.80
CA ALA A 85 2.53 -9.22 10.37
C ALA A 85 3.79 -8.78 9.61
N ILE A 86 4.65 -7.97 10.23
CA ILE A 86 5.77 -7.29 9.57
C ILE A 86 6.83 -8.26 9.02
N PRO A 87 7.34 -9.25 9.78
CA PRO A 87 8.30 -10.22 9.24
C PRO A 87 7.76 -10.95 8.01
N VAL A 88 6.48 -11.35 8.05
CA VAL A 88 5.86 -12.09 6.95
C VAL A 88 5.71 -11.21 5.71
N ILE A 89 5.26 -9.96 5.88
CA ILE A 89 5.09 -8.98 4.80
C ILE A 89 6.45 -8.63 4.18
N PHE A 90 7.50 -8.45 5.01
CA PHE A 90 8.87 -8.21 4.54
C PHE A 90 9.43 -9.40 3.76
N GLN A 91 9.37 -10.63 4.32
CA GLN A 91 9.89 -11.83 3.68
C GLN A 91 9.10 -12.21 2.41
N SER A 92 7.83 -11.83 2.34
CA SER A 92 7.01 -12.00 1.12
C SER A 92 7.29 -10.94 0.05
N GLY A 93 8.22 -9.98 0.29
CA GLY A 93 8.64 -8.98 -0.69
C GLY A 93 7.69 -7.79 -0.87
N TYR A 94 6.72 -7.58 0.05
CA TYR A 94 5.87 -6.40 0.04
C TYR A 94 6.53 -5.19 0.70
N LEU A 95 7.50 -5.44 1.58
CA LEU A 95 8.35 -4.41 2.17
C LEU A 95 9.81 -4.67 1.83
N THR A 96 10.61 -3.62 1.88
CA THR A 96 12.06 -3.65 1.69
C THR A 96 12.75 -2.73 2.68
N ILE A 97 14.07 -2.88 2.85
CA ILE A 97 14.87 -1.99 3.69
C ILE A 97 15.02 -0.65 2.96
N LYS A 98 14.55 0.43 3.58
CA LYS A 98 14.71 1.81 3.07
C LYS A 98 15.91 2.50 3.70
N ASP A 99 16.16 2.25 4.98
CA ASP A 99 17.24 2.89 5.73
C ASP A 99 17.69 1.98 6.88
N PHE A 100 18.87 2.27 7.42
CA PHE A 100 19.43 1.60 8.59
C PHE A 100 20.11 2.62 9.52
N ASP A 101 19.62 2.70 10.75
CA ASP A 101 20.24 3.48 11.80
C ASP A 101 21.25 2.61 12.57
N SER A 102 22.54 2.89 12.36
CA SER A 102 23.64 2.15 13.01
C SER A 102 23.73 2.40 14.51
N ARG A 103 23.23 3.54 15.00
CA ARG A 103 23.24 3.89 16.42
C ARG A 103 22.25 3.05 17.23
N PHE A 104 21.05 2.86 16.66
CA PHE A 104 19.97 2.11 17.30
C PHE A 104 19.87 0.67 16.80
N GLN A 105 20.69 0.27 15.81
CA GLN A 105 20.62 -1.04 15.15
C GLN A 105 19.22 -1.34 14.62
N SER A 106 18.55 -0.32 14.07
CA SER A 106 17.18 -0.41 13.57
C SER A 106 17.10 -0.19 12.08
N TYR A 107 16.16 -0.88 11.44
CA TYR A 107 15.85 -0.80 10.03
C TYR A 107 14.58 -0.01 9.83
N THR A 108 14.54 0.84 8.82
CA THR A 108 13.32 1.44 8.31
C THR A 108 12.86 0.64 7.11
N LEU A 109 11.63 0.12 7.18
CA LEU A 109 11.00 -0.63 6.10
C LEU A 109 9.94 0.22 5.40
N GLY A 110 9.72 -0.05 4.12
CA GLY A 110 8.67 0.57 3.32
C GLY A 110 8.44 -0.20 2.03
N TYR A 111 7.46 0.20 1.23
CA TYR A 111 7.21 -0.43 -0.06
C TYR A 111 8.41 -0.28 -0.99
N PRO A 112 8.80 -1.33 -1.75
CA PRO A 112 9.94 -1.24 -2.66
C PRO A 112 9.70 -0.22 -3.77
N ASN A 113 8.52 -0.21 -4.37
CA ASN A 113 8.19 0.60 -5.54
C ASN A 113 6.67 0.83 -5.68
N LYS A 114 6.30 1.65 -6.68
CA LYS A 114 4.89 1.99 -6.93
C LYS A 114 4.03 0.79 -7.35
N GLU A 115 4.59 -0.20 -8.04
CA GLU A 115 3.85 -1.40 -8.43
C GLU A 115 3.33 -2.15 -7.20
N VAL A 116 4.22 -2.43 -6.24
CA VAL A 116 3.89 -3.18 -5.03
C VAL A 116 2.96 -2.36 -4.14
N GLU A 117 3.26 -1.09 -3.93
CA GLU A 117 2.44 -0.19 -3.12
C GLU A 117 1.01 -0.08 -3.65
N MET A 118 0.85 0.25 -4.94
CA MET A 118 -0.46 0.38 -5.57
C MET A 118 -1.22 -0.94 -5.61
N GLY A 119 -0.53 -2.02 -5.97
CA GLY A 119 -1.15 -3.35 -6.08
C GLY A 119 -1.63 -3.85 -4.72
N PHE A 120 -0.81 -3.71 -3.66
CA PHE A 120 -1.19 -4.12 -2.32
C PHE A 120 -2.34 -3.27 -1.77
N THR A 121 -2.28 -1.95 -1.93
CA THR A 121 -3.35 -1.04 -1.52
C THR A 121 -4.69 -1.37 -2.22
N LYS A 122 -4.67 -1.64 -3.53
CA LYS A 122 -5.87 -2.10 -4.26
C LYS A 122 -6.39 -3.44 -3.75
N PHE A 123 -5.48 -4.34 -3.41
CA PHE A 123 -5.85 -5.66 -2.88
C PHE A 123 -6.50 -5.56 -1.50
N LEU A 124 -6.07 -4.62 -0.65
CA LEU A 124 -6.64 -4.39 0.68
C LEU A 124 -8.08 -3.86 0.63
N LEU A 125 -8.45 -3.08 -0.39
CA LEU A 125 -9.73 -2.37 -0.46
C LEU A 125 -10.96 -3.25 -0.17
N PRO A 126 -11.18 -4.41 -0.82
CA PRO A 126 -12.36 -5.24 -0.57
C PRO A 126 -12.42 -5.88 0.81
N TYR A 127 -11.30 -5.96 1.53
CA TYR A 127 -11.24 -6.51 2.89
C TYR A 127 -11.54 -5.48 3.97
N TYR A 128 -11.33 -4.20 3.67
CA TYR A 128 -11.59 -3.08 4.58
C TYR A 128 -12.87 -2.31 4.24
N THR A 129 -13.51 -2.63 3.12
CA THR A 129 -14.78 -2.03 2.71
C THR A 129 -15.80 -3.12 2.39
N ALA A 130 -17.07 -2.82 2.45
CA ALA A 130 -18.13 -3.74 2.02
C ALA A 130 -18.18 -3.97 0.49
N SER A 131 -17.28 -3.32 -0.25
CA SER A 131 -17.21 -3.42 -1.69
C SER A 131 -16.70 -4.80 -2.12
N ARG A 132 -17.46 -5.51 -2.95
CA ARG A 132 -16.99 -6.76 -3.57
C ARG A 132 -15.79 -6.45 -4.47
N SER A 133 -14.79 -7.33 -4.53
CA SER A 133 -13.56 -7.15 -5.30
C SER A 133 -13.80 -6.74 -6.76
N THR A 134 -14.86 -7.25 -7.39
CA THR A 134 -15.25 -6.90 -8.76
C THR A 134 -15.74 -5.45 -8.93
N ARG A 135 -16.18 -4.79 -7.85
CA ARG A 135 -16.63 -3.40 -7.86
C ARG A 135 -15.57 -2.41 -7.40
N SER A 136 -14.53 -2.89 -6.71
CA SER A 136 -13.51 -2.01 -6.09
C SER A 136 -12.83 -1.09 -7.10
N ALA A 137 -12.47 -1.60 -8.29
CA ALA A 137 -11.88 -0.78 -9.34
C ALA A 137 -12.82 0.31 -9.85
N PHE A 138 -14.11 0.01 -9.97
CA PHE A 138 -15.14 0.97 -10.38
C PHE A 138 -15.37 2.06 -9.32
N GLU A 139 -15.36 1.69 -8.04
CA GLU A 139 -15.52 2.65 -6.95
C GLU A 139 -14.34 3.64 -6.92
N ILE A 140 -13.11 3.18 -7.12
CA ILE A 140 -11.94 4.07 -7.19
C ILE A 140 -12.04 5.02 -8.40
N GLN A 141 -12.47 4.54 -9.57
CA GLN A 141 -12.68 5.40 -10.74
C GLN A 141 -13.72 6.50 -10.47
N ASN A 142 -14.78 6.18 -9.73
CA ASN A 142 -15.79 7.18 -9.39
C ASN A 142 -15.23 8.21 -8.40
N PHE A 143 -14.47 7.81 -7.38
CA PHE A 143 -13.78 8.76 -6.50
C PHE A 143 -12.85 9.71 -7.29
N VAL A 144 -12.08 9.18 -8.24
CA VAL A 144 -11.20 9.99 -9.09
C VAL A 144 -12.03 11.01 -9.88
N ARG A 145 -13.13 10.59 -10.52
CA ARG A 145 -14.00 11.49 -11.29
C ARG A 145 -14.65 12.57 -10.42
N GLU A 146 -15.09 12.21 -9.23
CA GLU A 146 -15.69 13.14 -8.26
C GLU A 146 -14.67 14.21 -7.84
N VAL A 147 -13.41 13.80 -7.56
CA VAL A 147 -12.33 14.76 -7.26
C VAL A 147 -12.00 15.65 -8.47
N GLU A 148 -11.85 15.07 -9.65
CA GLU A 148 -11.52 15.81 -10.87
C GLU A 148 -12.61 16.78 -11.31
N SER A 149 -13.88 16.44 -11.06
CA SER A 149 -15.04 17.31 -11.37
C SER A 149 -15.37 18.30 -10.27
N GLY A 150 -14.73 18.19 -9.09
CA GLY A 150 -15.05 19.01 -7.93
C GLY A 150 -16.38 18.63 -7.26
N ASP A 151 -16.92 17.44 -7.51
CA ASP A 151 -18.15 16.93 -6.89
C ASP A 151 -17.84 16.43 -5.45
N ILE A 152 -17.72 17.38 -4.55
CA ILE A 152 -17.40 17.12 -3.14
C ILE A 152 -18.53 16.37 -2.44
N ASP A 153 -19.77 16.69 -2.75
CA ASP A 153 -20.95 16.04 -2.14
C ASP A 153 -21.06 14.58 -2.58
N GLY A 154 -20.82 14.29 -3.86
CA GLY A 154 -20.72 12.93 -4.39
C GLY A 154 -19.62 12.13 -3.72
N PHE A 155 -18.41 12.72 -3.61
CA PHE A 155 -17.27 12.12 -2.93
C PHE A 155 -17.59 11.70 -1.48
N PHE A 156 -18.12 12.62 -0.66
CA PHE A 156 -18.45 12.32 0.73
C PHE A 156 -19.63 11.34 0.86
N THR A 157 -20.59 11.38 -0.06
CA THR A 157 -21.69 10.41 -0.08
C THR A 157 -21.17 9.00 -0.35
N ARG A 158 -20.26 8.85 -1.31
CA ARG A 158 -19.59 7.58 -1.62
C ARG A 158 -18.71 7.10 -0.45
N LEU A 159 -17.90 8.00 0.11
CA LEU A 159 -17.06 7.67 1.25
C LEU A 159 -17.91 7.19 2.45
N ARG A 160 -19.03 7.84 2.71
CA ARG A 160 -19.97 7.44 3.77
C ARG A 160 -20.55 6.03 3.51
N SER A 161 -20.77 5.64 2.26
CA SER A 161 -21.26 4.31 1.94
C SER A 161 -20.28 3.21 2.29
N PHE A 162 -18.96 3.48 2.26
CA PHE A 162 -17.94 2.52 2.68
C PHE A 162 -17.96 2.23 4.18
N PHE A 163 -18.49 3.18 4.96
CA PHE A 163 -18.58 3.04 6.42
C PHE A 163 -19.91 2.47 6.90
N SER A 164 -20.96 2.49 6.04
CA SER A 164 -22.32 2.12 6.47
C SER A 164 -22.51 0.63 6.73
N ASP A 165 -21.70 -0.23 6.11
CA ASP A 165 -21.80 -1.69 6.25
C ASP A 165 -20.89 -2.26 7.36
N THR A 166 -20.26 -1.39 8.15
CA THR A 166 -19.41 -1.83 9.26
C THR A 166 -20.30 -2.29 10.42
N THR A 167 -20.39 -3.61 10.65
CA THR A 167 -21.18 -4.23 11.72
C THR A 167 -20.84 -3.64 13.09
N TYR A 168 -21.87 -3.44 13.90
CA TYR A 168 -21.88 -2.66 15.17
C TYR A 168 -21.03 -3.23 16.31
N GLU A 169 -20.32 -4.34 16.12
CA GLU A 169 -19.82 -5.17 17.23
C GLU A 169 -18.50 -4.73 17.88
N VAL A 170 -17.74 -3.78 17.29
CA VAL A 170 -16.41 -3.47 17.85
C VAL A 170 -16.16 -1.97 17.98
N ARG A 171 -16.58 -1.37 19.10
CA ARG A 171 -16.36 0.07 19.37
C ARG A 171 -14.90 0.51 19.44
N ARG A 172 -13.98 -0.38 19.81
CA ARG A 172 -12.54 -0.07 19.96
C ARG A 172 -11.77 -0.20 18.64
N MET A 173 -12.24 -1.03 17.72
CA MET A 173 -11.68 -1.23 16.39
C MET A 173 -12.20 -0.23 15.34
N ARG A 174 -13.17 0.63 15.68
CA ARG A 174 -13.78 1.54 14.71
C ARG A 174 -12.82 2.60 14.21
N ASP A 175 -12.09 3.25 15.12
CA ASP A 175 -11.24 4.38 14.75
C ASP A 175 -10.09 3.91 13.84
N LEU A 176 -9.48 2.76 14.16
CA LEU A 176 -8.45 2.15 13.32
C LEU A 176 -9.01 1.68 11.98
N HIS A 177 -10.20 1.06 11.97
CA HIS A 177 -10.84 0.65 10.73
C HIS A 177 -11.14 1.85 9.83
N TYR A 178 -11.70 2.93 10.38
CA TYR A 178 -11.94 4.16 9.61
C TYR A 178 -10.65 4.77 9.09
N SER A 179 -9.61 4.81 9.91
CA SER A 179 -8.28 5.30 9.50
C SER A 179 -7.70 4.46 8.37
N ASN A 180 -7.82 3.13 8.43
CA ASN A 180 -7.35 2.24 7.39
C ASN A 180 -8.13 2.39 6.08
N VAL A 181 -9.47 2.52 6.14
CA VAL A 181 -10.30 2.80 4.95
C VAL A 181 -9.92 4.13 4.32
N LEU A 182 -9.78 5.19 5.12
CA LEU A 182 -9.35 6.50 4.63
C LEU A 182 -7.96 6.43 4.00
N TYR A 183 -7.01 5.77 4.65
CA TYR A 183 -5.67 5.56 4.10
C TYR A 183 -5.74 4.90 2.72
N ILE A 184 -6.47 3.78 2.58
CA ILE A 184 -6.61 3.06 1.31
C ILE A 184 -7.22 3.97 0.22
N VAL A 185 -8.32 4.67 0.52
CA VAL A 185 -9.00 5.53 -0.45
C VAL A 185 -8.09 6.68 -0.89
N PHE A 186 -7.49 7.42 0.05
CA PHE A 186 -6.64 8.56 -0.29
C PHE A 186 -5.32 8.12 -0.95
N LYS A 187 -4.76 6.99 -0.55
CA LYS A 187 -3.56 6.44 -1.20
C LYS A 187 -3.86 6.08 -2.66
N LEU A 188 -4.98 5.39 -2.92
CA LEU A 188 -5.40 5.05 -4.27
C LEU A 188 -5.73 6.28 -5.11
N LEU A 189 -6.36 7.30 -4.53
CA LEU A 189 -6.57 8.59 -5.20
C LEU A 189 -5.24 9.22 -5.59
N GLY A 190 -4.24 9.21 -4.71
CA GLY A 190 -2.90 9.76 -4.97
C GLY A 190 -2.16 9.10 -6.14
N PHE A 191 -2.49 7.86 -6.51
CA PHE A 191 -1.94 7.21 -7.70
C PHE A 191 -2.56 7.69 -9.02
N TYR A 192 -3.79 8.21 -8.99
CA TYR A 192 -4.54 8.61 -10.18
C TYR A 192 -4.70 10.12 -10.32
N THR A 193 -4.62 10.88 -9.21
CA THR A 193 -4.76 12.32 -9.20
C THR A 193 -3.41 12.97 -8.90
N GLN A 194 -2.98 13.92 -9.75
CA GLN A 194 -1.90 14.84 -9.40
C GLN A 194 -2.54 16.00 -8.62
N VAL A 195 -2.45 15.96 -7.31
CA VAL A 195 -2.82 17.11 -6.48
C VAL A 195 -1.65 18.08 -6.56
N GLU A 196 -1.78 19.13 -7.36
CA GLU A 196 -0.87 20.27 -7.30
C GLU A 196 -1.07 21.00 -5.96
N TYR A 197 -0.17 20.74 -5.01
CA TYR A 197 -0.06 21.57 -3.82
C TYR A 197 0.50 22.93 -4.21
N HIS A 198 -0.34 23.84 -4.65
CA HIS A 198 -0.02 25.25 -4.55
C HIS A 198 -0.15 25.64 -3.07
N THR A 199 0.92 25.48 -2.31
CA THR A 199 1.06 26.23 -1.07
C THR A 199 1.23 27.69 -1.46
N SER A 200 0.12 28.42 -1.51
CA SER A 200 0.18 29.87 -1.46
C SER A 200 0.74 30.21 -0.07
N ASN A 201 2.04 30.52 -0.01
CA ASN A 201 2.58 31.25 1.11
C ASN A 201 1.88 32.60 1.14
N GLY A 202 0.68 32.63 1.73
CA GLY A 202 0.04 33.83 2.17
C GLY A 202 0.89 34.41 3.31
N ARG A 203 1.39 35.61 3.07
CA ARG A 203 1.97 36.47 4.11
C ARG A 203 0.95 36.71 5.22
#